data_49fd204ab160aadc9bc2fec6a8a991ec
#
_entry.id   49fd204ab160aadc9bc2fec6a8a991ec
#
_cell.length_a   1.000
_cell.length_b   1.000
_cell.length_c   1.000
_cell.angle_alpha   90.00
_cell.angle_beta   90.00
_cell.angle_gamma   90.00
#
_symmetry.space_group_name_H-M   'P 1'
#
loop_
_entity.id
_entity.type
_entity.pdbx_description
1 polymer ?
#
loop_
_entity_poly.entity_id
_entity_poly.type
_entity_poly.pdbx_seq_one_letter_code
_entity_poly.pdbx_strand_id
1 'polypeptide(L)'
;DAKGQLMPELTASDAKALVPVSLPPVAEPEPLDDPRRGDVDEWGRSERMRSLARTLYAPLYEKWFRVEWEHMDRTPADGGALLVANHAAALPSDAPAIMHGIEVEMGRPVYGLADHFFRSVPVVGTLWARNGGVVAQPDNAYRLLREQGQLALVFPEGTKGPAKTYDERYRLRRFGRGGFVEIAMRAGVPIIPIAVVGAEESMPTLARVPAVAKALGIPYFPITANMLAFG
;
A
#
# COMPACT_ATOMS: atom_id res chain seq x y z
N ASP A 1 31.57 36.03 -29.10
CA ASP A 1 30.34 36.49 -29.77
C ASP A 1 29.53 35.30 -30.27
N ALA A 2 28.68 34.78 -29.41
CA ALA A 2 27.68 33.76 -29.77
C ALA A 2 26.35 34.49 -29.90
N LYS A 3 25.98 34.83 -31.13
CA LYS A 3 24.68 35.39 -31.47
C LYS A 3 23.60 34.33 -31.20
N GLY A 4 22.68 34.65 -30.31
CA GLY A 4 21.48 33.88 -30.07
C GLY A 4 20.65 33.78 -31.37
N GLN A 5 20.43 32.57 -31.81
CA GLN A 5 19.52 32.26 -32.89
C GLN A 5 18.11 32.22 -32.31
N LEU A 6 17.36 33.30 -32.54
CA LEU A 6 15.93 33.35 -32.22
C LEU A 6 15.21 32.25 -33.03
N MET A 7 14.43 31.43 -32.37
CA MET A 7 13.50 30.53 -33.04
C MET A 7 12.53 31.34 -33.91
N PRO A 8 12.21 30.91 -35.14
CA PRO A 8 11.23 31.62 -35.96
C PRO A 8 9.85 31.62 -35.28
N GLU A 9 9.23 32.78 -35.21
CA GLU A 9 7.85 32.92 -34.75
C GLU A 9 6.92 32.15 -35.70
N LEU A 10 6.18 31.20 -35.15
CA LEU A 10 5.14 30.49 -35.89
C LEU A 10 4.04 31.50 -36.28
N THR A 11 3.82 31.69 -37.55
CA THR A 11 2.79 32.59 -38.07
C THR A 11 1.39 31.93 -38.02
N ALA A 12 0.34 32.75 -38.02
CA ALA A 12 -1.04 32.27 -38.05
C ALA A 12 -1.37 31.41 -39.31
N SER A 13 -0.49 31.45 -40.33
CA SER A 13 -0.56 30.59 -41.53
C SER A 13 -0.12 29.16 -41.25
N ASP A 14 0.80 28.97 -40.32
CA ASP A 14 1.30 27.63 -39.97
C ASP A 14 0.30 26.83 -39.14
N ALA A 15 -0.60 27.52 -38.43
CA ALA A 15 -1.67 26.90 -37.65
C ALA A 15 -2.80 26.27 -38.51
N LYS A 16 -2.90 26.67 -39.80
CA LYS A 16 -3.91 26.09 -40.73
C LYS A 16 -3.46 24.74 -41.33
N ALA A 17 -2.22 24.35 -41.18
CA ALA A 17 -1.71 23.08 -41.69
C ALA A 17 -1.90 21.88 -40.75
N LEU A 18 -2.33 22.10 -39.53
CA LEU A 18 -2.65 21.00 -38.61
C LEU A 18 -4.06 20.46 -38.89
N VAL A 19 -4.13 19.54 -39.84
CA VAL A 19 -5.37 18.74 -40.02
C VAL A 19 -5.55 17.90 -38.74
N PRO A 20 -6.67 18.01 -38.02
CA PRO A 20 -6.91 17.14 -36.91
C PRO A 20 -6.98 15.70 -37.39
N VAL A 21 -5.94 14.92 -37.10
CA VAL A 21 -5.99 13.47 -37.29
C VAL A 21 -6.97 12.93 -36.29
N SER A 22 -8.19 12.64 -36.70
CA SER A 22 -9.10 11.85 -35.90
C SER A 22 -8.56 10.43 -35.87
N LEU A 23 -7.90 10.09 -34.79
CA LEU A 23 -7.57 8.69 -34.51
C LEU A 23 -8.87 7.90 -34.45
N PRO A 24 -8.95 6.73 -35.08
CA PRO A 24 -10.11 5.86 -34.90
C PRO A 24 -10.25 5.57 -33.41
N PRO A 25 -11.49 5.44 -32.88
CA PRO A 25 -11.69 5.07 -31.50
C PRO A 25 -10.88 3.79 -31.24
N VAL A 26 -10.00 3.85 -30.24
CA VAL A 26 -9.30 2.66 -29.77
C VAL A 26 -10.41 1.72 -29.30
N ALA A 27 -10.59 0.60 -30.02
CA ALA A 27 -11.50 -0.45 -29.57
C ALA A 27 -11.08 -0.82 -28.16
N GLU A 28 -11.98 -0.65 -27.18
CA GLU A 28 -11.73 -1.17 -25.86
C GLU A 28 -11.44 -2.67 -26.01
N PRO A 29 -10.32 -3.16 -25.45
CA PRO A 29 -10.01 -4.57 -25.52
C PRO A 29 -11.20 -5.33 -24.93
N GLU A 30 -11.82 -6.22 -25.70
CA GLU A 30 -12.87 -7.08 -25.18
C GLU A 30 -12.39 -7.72 -23.88
N PRO A 31 -13.20 -7.71 -22.82
CA PRO A 31 -12.86 -8.37 -21.58
C PRO A 31 -12.52 -9.80 -21.91
N LEU A 32 -11.29 -10.21 -21.67
CA LEU A 32 -10.90 -11.62 -21.80
C LEU A 32 -11.80 -12.39 -20.82
N ASP A 33 -12.74 -13.12 -21.35
CA ASP A 33 -13.73 -13.93 -20.61
C ASP A 33 -13.02 -15.18 -20.07
N ASP A 34 -12.01 -14.94 -19.21
CA ASP A 34 -11.32 -15.99 -18.45
C ASP A 34 -12.03 -16.14 -17.11
N PRO A 35 -12.80 -17.23 -16.89
CA PRO A 35 -13.51 -17.49 -15.64
C PRO A 35 -12.59 -17.47 -14.41
N ARG A 36 -11.28 -17.61 -14.61
CA ARG A 36 -10.27 -17.51 -13.55
C ARG A 36 -9.91 -16.06 -13.18
N ARG A 37 -10.29 -15.09 -14.02
CA ARG A 37 -10.07 -13.65 -13.79
C ARG A 37 -11.31 -12.94 -13.26
N GLY A 38 -12.48 -13.57 -13.29
CA GLY A 38 -13.76 -12.95 -12.93
C GLY A 38 -13.88 -12.49 -11.47
N ASP A 39 -12.93 -12.87 -10.58
CA ASP A 39 -12.88 -12.43 -9.20
C ASP A 39 -11.73 -11.47 -8.90
N VAL A 40 -10.99 -11.03 -9.93
CA VAL A 40 -9.79 -10.20 -9.78
C VAL A 40 -10.05 -8.81 -10.32
N ASP A 41 -9.87 -7.81 -9.47
CA ASP A 41 -9.97 -6.41 -9.86
C ASP A 41 -8.74 -5.94 -10.67
N GLU A 42 -8.77 -4.70 -11.15
CA GLU A 42 -7.68 -4.10 -11.93
C GLU A 42 -6.34 -3.98 -11.17
N TRP A 43 -6.36 -4.03 -9.84
CA TRP A 43 -5.17 -4.02 -8.98
C TRP A 43 -4.61 -5.40 -8.72
N GLY A 44 -5.35 -6.43 -9.10
CA GLY A 44 -4.99 -7.82 -8.87
C GLY A 44 -5.57 -8.42 -7.59
N ARG A 45 -6.41 -7.69 -6.83
CA ARG A 45 -7.07 -8.19 -5.64
C ARG A 45 -8.14 -9.21 -6.03
N SER A 46 -8.13 -10.37 -5.38
CA SER A 46 -9.06 -11.47 -5.61
C SER A 46 -9.98 -11.65 -4.42
N GLU A 47 -11.28 -11.63 -4.63
CA GLU A 47 -12.23 -11.81 -3.52
C GLU A 47 -12.17 -13.22 -2.93
N ARG A 48 -11.93 -14.23 -3.76
CA ARG A 48 -11.73 -15.61 -3.29
C ARG A 48 -10.50 -15.71 -2.39
N MET A 49 -9.38 -15.10 -2.81
CA MET A 49 -8.16 -15.09 -2.00
C MET A 49 -8.34 -14.29 -0.72
N ARG A 50 -9.04 -13.16 -0.77
CA ARG A 50 -9.37 -12.37 0.42
C ARG A 50 -10.27 -13.13 1.39
N SER A 51 -11.29 -13.83 0.90
CA SER A 51 -12.16 -14.66 1.72
C SER A 51 -11.37 -15.78 2.43
N LEU A 52 -10.49 -16.46 1.69
CA LEU A 52 -9.59 -17.45 2.27
C LEU A 52 -8.66 -16.82 3.31
N ALA A 53 -8.04 -15.69 2.98
CA ALA A 53 -7.15 -14.99 3.89
C ALA A 53 -7.89 -14.54 5.17
N ARG A 54 -9.12 -14.02 5.09
CA ARG A 54 -9.94 -13.68 6.26
C ARG A 54 -10.16 -14.90 7.15
N THR A 55 -10.53 -16.04 6.57
CA THR A 55 -10.77 -17.27 7.33
C THR A 55 -9.50 -17.77 8.03
N LEU A 56 -8.37 -17.77 7.33
CA LEU A 56 -7.10 -18.24 7.88
C LEU A 56 -6.49 -17.26 8.89
N TYR A 57 -6.72 -15.97 8.73
CA TYR A 57 -6.14 -14.95 9.58
C TYR A 57 -6.98 -14.67 10.84
N ALA A 58 -8.28 -14.95 10.82
CA ALA A 58 -9.19 -14.70 11.95
C ALA A 58 -8.68 -15.27 13.30
N PRO A 59 -8.19 -16.52 13.40
CA PRO A 59 -7.65 -17.04 14.66
C PRO A 59 -6.42 -16.26 15.16
N LEU A 60 -5.56 -15.78 14.26
CA LEU A 60 -4.42 -14.94 14.62
C LEU A 60 -4.88 -13.57 15.10
N TYR A 61 -5.84 -12.97 14.40
CA TYR A 61 -6.41 -11.68 14.73
C TYR A 61 -7.11 -11.69 16.10
N GLU A 62 -8.00 -12.66 16.32
CA GLU A 62 -8.86 -12.70 17.53
C GLU A 62 -8.14 -13.29 18.74
N LYS A 63 -7.36 -14.37 18.56
CA LYS A 63 -6.82 -15.16 19.69
C LYS A 63 -5.37 -14.87 20.00
N TRP A 64 -4.55 -14.66 18.96
CA TRP A 64 -3.12 -14.41 19.14
C TRP A 64 -2.84 -12.92 19.37
N PHE A 65 -3.20 -12.06 18.41
CA PHE A 65 -3.00 -10.62 18.52
C PHE A 65 -4.05 -9.97 19.43
N ARG A 66 -5.26 -10.54 19.50
CA ARG A 66 -6.40 -9.98 20.25
C ARG A 66 -6.61 -8.52 19.90
N VAL A 67 -6.78 -8.26 18.61
CA VAL A 67 -6.89 -6.90 18.08
C VAL A 67 -8.20 -6.28 18.53
N GLU A 68 -8.10 -5.12 19.12
CA GLU A 68 -9.24 -4.29 19.54
C GLU A 68 -9.17 -2.97 18.78
N TRP A 69 -10.33 -2.43 18.43
CA TRP A 69 -10.44 -1.16 17.75
C TRP A 69 -11.08 -0.11 18.61
N GLU A 70 -10.49 1.08 18.58
CA GLU A 70 -11.11 2.28 19.13
C GLU A 70 -11.45 3.22 17.97
N HIS A 71 -12.65 3.80 17.99
CA HIS A 71 -13.09 4.81 17.02
C HIS A 71 -13.09 4.37 15.55
N MET A 72 -13.44 3.11 15.27
CA MET A 72 -13.63 2.61 13.89
C MET A 72 -14.66 3.43 13.11
N ASP A 73 -15.65 3.98 13.82
CA ASP A 73 -16.71 4.88 13.32
C ASP A 73 -16.18 6.14 12.63
N ARG A 74 -14.93 6.52 12.87
CA ARG A 74 -14.28 7.66 12.20
C ARG A 74 -13.80 7.32 10.80
N THR A 75 -13.75 6.04 10.42
CA THR A 75 -13.45 5.63 9.05
C THR A 75 -14.70 5.84 8.20
N PRO A 76 -14.62 6.56 7.07
CA PRO A 76 -15.79 6.82 6.24
C PRO A 76 -16.44 5.52 5.75
N ALA A 77 -17.78 5.46 5.81
CA ALA A 77 -18.52 4.33 5.26
C ALA A 77 -18.45 4.29 3.73
N ASP A 78 -18.38 5.46 3.10
CA ASP A 78 -18.34 5.62 1.65
C ASP A 78 -17.19 6.55 1.22
N GLY A 79 -16.85 6.51 -0.06
CA GLY A 79 -15.82 7.35 -0.66
C GLY A 79 -14.39 6.97 -0.29
N GLY A 80 -13.41 7.65 -0.87
CA GLY A 80 -12.00 7.41 -0.63
C GLY A 80 -11.51 8.01 0.69
N ALA A 81 -10.59 7.32 1.36
CA ALA A 81 -9.87 7.86 2.49
C ALA A 81 -8.46 7.27 2.56
N LEU A 82 -7.49 8.08 2.96
CA LEU A 82 -6.12 7.64 3.16
C LEU A 82 -5.92 7.28 4.63
N LEU A 83 -5.76 5.99 4.89
CA LEU A 83 -5.42 5.45 6.20
C LEU A 83 -3.91 5.56 6.41
N VAL A 84 -3.50 6.26 7.45
CA VAL A 84 -2.08 6.53 7.73
C VAL A 84 -1.72 5.96 9.09
N ALA A 85 -0.87 4.94 9.11
CA ALA A 85 -0.51 4.22 10.32
C ALA A 85 1.00 4.30 10.62
N ASN A 86 1.37 4.19 11.91
CA ASN A 86 2.72 3.85 12.29
C ASN A 86 3.00 2.38 11.95
N HIS A 87 4.25 2.06 11.61
CA HIS A 87 4.65 0.72 11.20
C HIS A 87 5.45 0.04 12.31
N ALA A 88 4.94 -1.05 12.81
CA ALA A 88 5.49 -1.78 13.94
C ALA A 88 5.50 -3.30 13.64
N ALA A 89 6.10 -4.08 14.53
CA ALA A 89 6.36 -5.51 14.41
C ALA A 89 7.44 -5.92 13.38
N ALA A 90 8.23 -6.89 13.75
CA ALA A 90 9.37 -7.41 12.98
C ALA A 90 8.96 -8.01 11.63
N LEU A 91 7.85 -8.72 11.59
CA LEU A 91 7.11 -9.10 10.39
C LEU A 91 5.91 -8.16 10.31
N PRO A 92 5.64 -7.54 9.15
CA PRO A 92 4.60 -6.53 9.03
C PRO A 92 3.18 -7.14 9.18
N SER A 93 2.87 -7.55 10.41
CA SER A 93 1.56 -8.11 10.81
C SER A 93 0.49 -7.04 11.04
N ASP A 94 0.89 -5.80 11.21
CA ASP A 94 0.02 -4.65 11.38
C ASP A 94 -0.83 -4.34 10.14
N ALA A 95 -0.25 -4.41 8.94
CA ALA A 95 -1.00 -4.18 7.71
C ALA A 95 -2.13 -5.22 7.51
N PRO A 96 -1.88 -6.54 7.59
CA PRO A 96 -2.95 -7.53 7.57
C PRO A 96 -3.99 -7.32 8.66
N ALA A 97 -3.59 -6.93 9.89
CA ALA A 97 -4.52 -6.69 10.99
C ALA A 97 -5.47 -5.52 10.71
N ILE A 98 -4.93 -4.39 10.22
CA ILE A 98 -5.73 -3.23 9.85
C ILE A 98 -6.69 -3.57 8.69
N MET A 99 -6.17 -4.19 7.61
CA MET A 99 -6.98 -4.56 6.46
C MET A 99 -8.08 -5.56 6.82
N HIS A 100 -7.75 -6.56 7.66
CA HIS A 100 -8.71 -7.56 8.12
C HIS A 100 -9.82 -6.93 8.97
N GLY A 101 -9.45 -6.12 9.98
CA GLY A 101 -10.41 -5.51 10.88
C GLY A 101 -11.41 -4.60 10.15
N ILE A 102 -10.93 -3.73 9.27
CA ILE A 102 -11.81 -2.85 8.50
C ILE A 102 -12.72 -3.65 7.54
N GLU A 103 -12.19 -4.69 6.88
CA GLU A 103 -13.02 -5.53 6.02
C GLU A 103 -14.09 -6.31 6.78
N VAL A 104 -13.77 -6.82 7.98
CA VAL A 104 -14.72 -7.58 8.80
C VAL A 104 -15.80 -6.67 9.40
N GLU A 105 -15.37 -5.54 9.98
CA GLU A 105 -16.28 -4.65 10.71
C GLU A 105 -17.11 -3.74 9.78
N MET A 106 -16.53 -3.29 8.67
CA MET A 106 -17.16 -2.30 7.79
C MET A 106 -17.56 -2.87 6.42
N GLY A 107 -17.14 -4.08 6.07
CA GLY A 107 -17.36 -4.65 4.74
C GLY A 107 -16.63 -3.91 3.61
N ARG A 108 -15.67 -3.03 3.93
CA ARG A 108 -14.96 -2.21 2.95
C ARG A 108 -13.58 -2.78 2.62
N PRO A 109 -13.25 -2.95 1.32
CA PRO A 109 -11.90 -3.33 0.93
C PRO A 109 -10.89 -2.24 1.27
N VAL A 110 -9.71 -2.66 1.72
CA VAL A 110 -8.56 -1.78 1.98
C VAL A 110 -7.41 -2.21 1.07
N TYR A 111 -6.78 -1.24 0.41
CA TYR A 111 -5.62 -1.46 -0.45
C TYR A 111 -4.35 -1.00 0.24
N GLY A 112 -3.40 -1.92 0.44
CA GLY A 112 -2.12 -1.60 1.09
C GLY A 112 -1.12 -1.02 0.08
N LEU A 113 -0.68 0.22 0.31
CA LEU A 113 0.35 0.84 -0.51
C LEU A 113 1.74 0.45 0.01
N ALA A 114 2.51 -0.27 -0.79
CA ALA A 114 3.86 -0.68 -0.40
C ALA A 114 4.90 -0.49 -1.52
N ASP A 115 6.17 -0.59 -1.13
CA ASP A 115 7.30 -0.43 -2.03
C ASP A 115 7.32 -1.48 -3.14
N HIS A 116 7.90 -1.14 -4.28
CA HIS A 116 8.14 -2.03 -5.43
C HIS A 116 8.80 -3.36 -5.06
N PHE A 117 9.58 -3.38 -3.99
CA PHE A 117 10.25 -4.58 -3.50
C PHE A 117 9.28 -5.76 -3.35
N PHE A 118 8.10 -5.54 -2.77
CA PHE A 118 7.12 -6.61 -2.55
C PHE A 118 6.66 -7.27 -3.86
N ARG A 119 6.57 -6.49 -4.94
CA ARG A 119 6.19 -7.01 -6.27
C ARG A 119 7.28 -7.88 -6.90
N SER A 120 8.55 -7.61 -6.60
CA SER A 120 9.69 -8.30 -7.20
C SER A 120 9.98 -9.68 -6.59
N VAL A 121 9.42 -9.98 -5.40
CA VAL A 121 9.62 -11.28 -4.73
C VAL A 121 8.61 -12.29 -5.28
N PRO A 122 9.05 -13.38 -5.96
CA PRO A 122 8.16 -14.41 -6.45
C PRO A 122 7.25 -14.95 -5.34
N VAL A 123 6.04 -15.38 -5.67
CA VAL A 123 4.99 -15.85 -4.75
C VAL A 123 4.50 -14.76 -3.80
N VAL A 124 5.39 -14.09 -3.05
CA VAL A 124 5.03 -13.01 -2.10
C VAL A 124 4.34 -11.87 -2.84
N GLY A 125 4.90 -11.43 -3.99
CA GLY A 125 4.30 -10.38 -4.80
C GLY A 125 2.90 -10.74 -5.30
N THR A 126 2.71 -12.00 -5.73
CA THR A 126 1.40 -12.47 -6.16
C THR A 126 0.42 -12.53 -5.01
N LEU A 127 0.80 -13.12 -3.87
CA LEU A 127 -0.06 -13.18 -2.68
C LEU A 127 -0.40 -11.77 -2.18
N TRP A 128 0.57 -10.87 -2.18
CA TRP A 128 0.37 -9.49 -1.78
C TRP A 128 -0.64 -8.77 -2.69
N ALA A 129 -0.49 -8.86 -4.02
CA ALA A 129 -1.43 -8.28 -4.97
C ALA A 129 -2.84 -8.90 -4.82
N ARG A 130 -2.93 -10.23 -4.70
CA ARG A 130 -4.22 -10.94 -4.49
C ARG A 130 -4.93 -10.55 -3.20
N ASN A 131 -4.20 -10.03 -2.24
CA ASN A 131 -4.74 -9.53 -0.97
C ASN A 131 -4.96 -8.00 -0.94
N GLY A 132 -4.87 -7.30 -2.07
CA GLY A 132 -5.12 -5.86 -2.17
C GLY A 132 -3.87 -5.02 -2.00
N GLY A 133 -2.69 -5.60 -2.25
CA GLY A 133 -1.45 -4.85 -2.28
C GLY A 133 -1.26 -4.08 -3.59
N VAL A 134 -0.96 -2.80 -3.50
CA VAL A 134 -0.74 -1.90 -4.63
C VAL A 134 0.60 -1.19 -4.49
N VAL A 135 1.30 -1.01 -5.59
CA VAL A 135 2.58 -0.28 -5.58
C VAL A 135 2.36 1.17 -5.19
N ALA A 136 3.11 1.65 -4.20
CA ALA A 136 3.05 3.01 -3.67
C ALA A 136 3.60 4.03 -4.67
N GLN A 137 2.78 4.36 -5.67
CA GLN A 137 3.02 5.42 -6.62
C GLN A 137 1.92 6.48 -6.51
N PRO A 138 2.23 7.78 -6.72
CA PRO A 138 1.24 8.85 -6.58
C PRO A 138 -0.01 8.64 -7.44
N ASP A 139 0.15 8.19 -8.68
CA ASP A 139 -0.97 7.99 -9.59
C ASP A 139 -1.84 6.78 -9.19
N ASN A 140 -1.25 5.69 -8.71
CA ASN A 140 -2.01 4.55 -8.18
C ASN A 140 -2.84 4.97 -6.96
N ALA A 141 -2.22 5.70 -6.04
CA ALA A 141 -2.91 6.20 -4.86
C ALA A 141 -4.04 7.17 -5.23
N TYR A 142 -3.81 8.08 -6.17
CA TYR A 142 -4.84 8.99 -6.67
C TYR A 142 -6.03 8.24 -7.28
N ARG A 143 -5.77 7.25 -8.15
CA ARG A 143 -6.83 6.44 -8.77
C ARG A 143 -7.65 5.69 -7.71
N LEU A 144 -7.00 5.01 -6.77
CA LEU A 144 -7.68 4.31 -5.67
C LEU A 144 -8.56 5.26 -4.86
N LEU A 145 -8.00 6.38 -4.45
CA LEU A 145 -8.65 7.31 -3.54
C LEU A 145 -9.75 8.14 -4.21
N ARG A 146 -9.43 8.76 -5.37
CA ARG A 146 -10.31 9.73 -6.01
C ARG A 146 -11.25 9.10 -7.02
N GLU A 147 -10.74 8.25 -7.91
CA GLU A 147 -11.51 7.72 -9.03
C GLU A 147 -12.38 6.54 -8.60
N GLN A 148 -11.85 5.70 -7.71
CA GLN A 148 -12.54 4.48 -7.26
C GLN A 148 -13.16 4.58 -5.87
N GLY A 149 -12.90 5.66 -5.12
CA GLY A 149 -13.45 5.86 -3.78
C GLY A 149 -13.04 4.78 -2.77
N GLN A 150 -11.84 4.21 -2.93
CA GLN A 150 -11.36 3.12 -2.08
C GLN A 150 -10.60 3.63 -0.84
N LEU A 151 -10.49 2.76 0.17
CA LEU A 151 -9.59 2.97 1.29
C LEU A 151 -8.17 2.53 0.91
N ALA A 152 -7.19 3.42 1.08
CA ALA A 152 -5.79 3.11 0.86
C ALA A 152 -4.99 3.24 2.15
N LEU A 153 -4.24 2.20 2.52
CA LEU A 153 -3.41 2.17 3.73
C LEU A 153 -1.95 2.46 3.38
N VAL A 154 -1.34 3.39 4.10
CA VAL A 154 0.07 3.73 3.96
C VAL A 154 0.77 3.82 5.30
N PHE A 155 2.02 3.38 5.31
CA PHE A 155 2.93 3.51 6.45
C PHE A 155 4.07 4.46 6.07
N PRO A 156 4.04 5.73 6.51
CA PRO A 156 5.07 6.73 6.12
C PRO A 156 6.49 6.36 6.57
N GLU A 157 6.62 5.53 7.59
CA GLU A 157 7.90 5.01 8.06
C GLU A 157 8.58 4.07 7.04
N GLY A 158 7.77 3.40 6.20
CA GLY A 158 8.24 2.38 5.28
C GLY A 158 8.99 1.26 6.03
N THR A 159 9.99 0.66 5.41
CA THR A 159 10.77 -0.45 6.00
C THR A 159 11.54 -0.08 7.27
N LYS A 160 11.64 1.20 7.62
CA LYS A 160 12.33 1.64 8.84
C LYS A 160 11.49 1.47 10.11
N GLY A 161 10.18 1.43 9.97
CA GLY A 161 9.27 1.14 11.07
C GLY A 161 9.48 -0.27 11.63
N PRO A 162 9.20 -1.33 10.84
CA PRO A 162 9.35 -2.72 11.28
C PRO A 162 10.80 -3.11 11.60
N ALA A 163 11.78 -2.39 11.04
CA ALA A 163 13.19 -2.67 11.30
C ALA A 163 13.67 -2.19 12.67
N LYS A 164 12.83 -1.56 13.51
CA LYS A 164 13.20 -1.15 14.86
C LYS A 164 13.51 -2.34 15.75
N THR A 165 14.52 -2.18 16.61
CA THR A 165 14.77 -3.11 17.72
C THR A 165 13.85 -2.76 18.91
N TYR A 166 13.67 -3.70 19.82
CA TYR A 166 12.71 -3.55 20.93
C TYR A 166 13.04 -2.37 21.87
N ASP A 167 14.31 -2.02 22.01
CA ASP A 167 14.74 -0.81 22.74
C ASP A 167 14.38 0.51 22.04
N GLU A 168 14.11 0.44 20.74
CA GLU A 168 13.65 1.57 19.92
C GLU A 168 12.12 1.66 19.82
N ARG A 169 11.35 0.78 20.52
CA ARG A 169 9.89 0.76 20.47
C ARG A 169 9.28 2.11 20.85
N TYR A 170 8.05 2.34 20.40
CA TYR A 170 7.26 3.56 20.59
C TYR A 170 7.86 4.83 19.98
N ARG A 171 8.91 4.72 19.19
CA ARG A 171 9.51 5.84 18.47
C ARG A 171 9.12 5.80 17.02
N LEU A 172 8.48 6.86 16.54
CA LEU A 172 8.20 7.01 15.11
C LEU A 172 9.51 7.23 14.34
N ARG A 173 9.64 6.54 13.22
CA ARG A 173 10.80 6.67 12.33
C ARG A 173 10.35 7.32 11.01
N ARG A 174 11.01 8.39 10.64
CA ARG A 174 10.88 8.97 9.29
C ARG A 174 9.46 9.45 8.90
N PHE A 175 8.62 9.82 9.86
CA PHE A 175 7.25 10.30 9.61
C PHE A 175 7.18 11.67 8.90
N GLY A 176 8.29 12.39 8.77
CA GLY A 176 8.37 13.74 8.17
C GLY A 176 8.32 13.80 6.63
N ARG A 177 7.99 12.72 5.93
CA ARG A 177 7.78 12.72 4.47
C ARG A 177 6.34 13.13 4.16
N GLY A 178 6.16 14.35 3.62
CA GLY A 178 4.85 14.91 3.31
C GLY A 178 4.11 14.31 2.12
N GLY A 179 4.69 13.34 1.40
CA GLY A 179 4.10 12.81 0.17
C GLY A 179 2.70 12.20 0.33
N PHE A 180 2.39 11.61 1.48
CA PHE A 180 1.05 11.09 1.75
C PHE A 180 0.02 12.21 1.95
N VAL A 181 0.44 13.35 2.53
CA VAL A 181 -0.41 14.54 2.68
C VAL A 181 -0.70 15.15 1.31
N GLU A 182 0.33 15.29 0.47
CA GLU A 182 0.19 15.81 -0.88
C GLU A 182 -0.82 14.98 -1.70
N ILE A 183 -0.72 13.65 -1.64
CA ILE A 183 -1.64 12.75 -2.34
C ILE A 183 -3.07 12.91 -1.81
N ALA A 184 -3.28 12.95 -0.50
CA ALA A 184 -4.60 13.13 0.09
C ALA A 184 -5.23 14.48 -0.32
N MET A 185 -4.44 15.55 -0.31
CA MET A 185 -4.87 16.88 -0.77
C MET A 185 -5.22 16.87 -2.25
N ARG A 186 -4.37 16.29 -3.10
CA ARG A 186 -4.60 16.17 -4.55
C ARG A 186 -5.87 15.36 -4.85
N ALA A 187 -6.08 14.27 -4.13
CA ALA A 187 -7.26 13.43 -4.26
C ALA A 187 -8.53 14.04 -3.64
N GLY A 188 -8.38 15.03 -2.76
CA GLY A 188 -9.51 15.65 -2.04
C GLY A 188 -10.18 14.68 -1.08
N VAL A 189 -9.42 13.83 -0.39
CA VAL A 189 -9.91 12.81 0.54
C VAL A 189 -9.39 13.05 1.96
N PRO A 190 -10.13 12.60 2.99
CA PRO A 190 -9.66 12.71 4.36
C PRO A 190 -8.47 11.77 4.63
N ILE A 191 -7.62 12.20 5.57
CA ILE A 191 -6.59 11.36 6.18
C ILE A 191 -7.15 10.83 7.51
N ILE A 192 -7.16 9.51 7.66
CA ILE A 192 -7.57 8.83 8.89
C ILE A 192 -6.30 8.30 9.57
N PRO A 193 -5.86 8.93 10.67
CA PRO A 193 -4.71 8.44 11.41
C PRO A 193 -5.08 7.17 12.20
N ILE A 194 -4.23 6.15 12.09
CA ILE A 194 -4.36 4.89 12.83
C ILE A 194 -3.12 4.73 13.71
N ALA A 195 -3.32 4.67 15.01
CA ALA A 195 -2.26 4.36 15.96
C ALA A 195 -2.25 2.85 16.23
N VAL A 196 -1.18 2.17 15.80
CA VAL A 196 -0.96 0.75 16.10
C VAL A 196 -0.16 0.64 17.38
N VAL A 197 -0.77 0.03 18.38
CA VAL A 197 -0.18 -0.21 19.73
C VAL A 197 -0.09 -1.71 19.98
N GLY A 198 0.96 -2.18 20.64
CA GLY A 198 1.15 -3.61 20.96
C GLY A 198 1.80 -4.46 19.87
N ALA A 199 1.97 -3.95 18.66
CA ALA A 199 2.60 -4.73 17.59
C ALA A 199 4.09 -4.98 17.83
N GLU A 200 4.80 -4.05 18.45
CA GLU A 200 6.22 -4.21 18.82
C GLU A 200 6.41 -5.25 19.93
N GLU A 201 5.43 -5.39 20.82
CA GLU A 201 5.40 -6.40 21.89
C GLU A 201 5.01 -7.78 21.38
N SER A 202 4.23 -7.86 20.30
CA SER A 202 3.82 -9.14 19.72
C SER A 202 4.98 -9.91 19.10
N MET A 203 5.99 -9.19 18.59
CA MET A 203 7.21 -9.74 17.98
C MET A 203 8.44 -8.88 18.32
N PRO A 204 8.95 -8.95 19.56
CA PRO A 204 10.09 -8.14 19.99
C PRO A 204 11.33 -8.46 19.15
N THR A 205 11.83 -7.49 18.39
CA THR A 205 13.08 -7.60 17.63
C THR A 205 14.27 -7.36 18.56
N LEU A 206 15.04 -8.40 18.84
CA LEU A 206 16.20 -8.33 19.72
C LEU A 206 17.45 -7.81 18.98
N ALA A 207 17.60 -8.19 17.72
CA ALA A 207 18.73 -7.79 16.89
C ALA A 207 18.36 -7.76 15.39
N ARG A 208 19.22 -7.11 14.61
CA ARG A 208 19.18 -7.13 13.15
C ARG A 208 20.46 -7.76 12.61
N VAL A 209 20.36 -8.56 11.55
CA VAL A 209 21.53 -9.19 10.90
C VAL A 209 21.69 -8.65 9.48
N PRO A 210 22.44 -7.55 9.31
CA PRO A 210 22.60 -6.89 8.00
C PRO A 210 23.21 -7.79 6.92
N ALA A 211 24.12 -8.68 7.30
CA ALA A 211 24.77 -9.61 6.36
C ALA A 211 23.76 -10.59 5.76
N VAL A 212 22.85 -11.13 6.57
CA VAL A 212 21.77 -12.03 6.12
C VAL A 212 20.78 -11.26 5.26
N ALA A 213 20.37 -10.06 5.68
CA ALA A 213 19.48 -9.21 4.91
C ALA A 213 20.04 -8.93 3.51
N LYS A 214 21.32 -8.58 3.42
CA LYS A 214 22.03 -8.34 2.14
C LYS A 214 22.08 -9.60 1.28
N ALA A 215 22.41 -10.76 1.87
CA ALA A 215 22.49 -12.03 1.15
C ALA A 215 21.12 -12.46 0.57
N LEU A 216 20.04 -12.18 1.30
CA LEU A 216 18.67 -12.48 0.89
C LEU A 216 18.02 -11.39 0.02
N GLY A 217 18.68 -10.24 -0.18
CA GLY A 217 18.12 -9.12 -0.94
C GLY A 217 16.91 -8.47 -0.27
N ILE A 218 16.76 -8.59 1.07
CA ILE A 218 15.62 -8.02 1.82
C ILE A 218 16.06 -6.78 2.61
N PRO A 219 15.13 -5.86 2.93
CA PRO A 219 15.47 -4.60 3.59
C PRO A 219 16.10 -4.75 4.99
N TYR A 220 15.71 -5.77 5.72
CA TYR A 220 16.24 -6.12 7.04
C TYR A 220 15.96 -7.59 7.34
N PHE A 221 16.76 -8.20 8.21
CA PHE A 221 16.52 -9.52 8.75
C PHE A 221 16.51 -9.42 10.29
N PRO A 222 15.32 -9.58 10.93
CA PRO A 222 15.19 -9.48 12.38
C PRO A 222 15.52 -10.81 13.06
N ILE A 223 16.08 -10.75 14.24
CA ILE A 223 16.05 -11.83 15.22
C ILE A 223 15.03 -11.44 16.28
N THR A 224 13.94 -12.19 16.36
CA THR A 224 12.86 -11.91 17.30
C THR A 224 12.92 -12.86 18.50
N ALA A 225 12.33 -12.44 19.62
CA ALA A 225 12.18 -13.32 20.79
C ALA A 225 11.36 -14.58 20.44
N ASN A 226 10.35 -14.44 19.57
CA ASN A 226 9.52 -15.54 19.11
C ASN A 226 10.33 -16.60 18.34
N MET A 227 11.26 -16.19 17.47
CA MET A 227 12.15 -17.12 16.76
C MET A 227 13.04 -17.91 17.72
N LEU A 228 13.46 -17.31 18.84
CA LEU A 228 14.25 -18.01 19.84
C LEU A 228 13.41 -18.95 20.72
N ALA A 229 12.13 -18.67 20.89
CA ALA A 229 11.24 -19.45 21.74
C ALA A 229 10.60 -20.64 21.02
N PHE A 230 10.35 -20.51 19.71
CA PHE A 230 9.58 -21.49 18.93
C PHE A 230 10.36 -22.10 17.75
N GLY A 231 11.60 -21.66 17.49
CA GLY A 231 12.48 -22.13 16.41
C GLY A 231 12.31 -21.33 15.14
#